data_7f0eaaad205a853e749ccfcacce0ae7a
#
_entry.id   7f0eaaad205a853e749ccfcacce0ae7a
#
_cell.length_a   1.000
_cell.length_b   1.000
_cell.length_c   1.000
_cell.angle_alpha   90.00
_cell.angle_beta   90.00
_cell.angle_gamma   90.00
#
_symmetry.space_group_name_H-M   'P 1'
#
loop_
_entity.id
_entity.type
_entity.pdbx_description
1 polymer ?
#
loop_
_entity_poly.entity_id
_entity_poly.type
_entity_poly.pdbx_seq_one_letter_code
_entity_poly.pdbx_strand_id
1 'polypeptide(L)'
;MTIVPEGISGQVLDRPHDHDGNWTNERLGNELALMQLGDVVPLEYKIDVNQFKQEIQQFNHDWVDYLPRPDRPNNRKALSVTTLPEWDHRGAPSLAEATKQLGRKVLEEEFSKPTDVYHKCHSLHYSLEPWMPLARTFLVQANIGGYFVPHRDYPVMNRRYFRLIAFLNNCGPLDYDWILDDRKIQIEHGRLYYLNTRKMHRTISWVNNSIHLILNVPFTTQNVGKVVARLQHRH
;
A
#
# COMPACT_ATOMS: atom_id res chain seq x y z
N MET A 1 2.26 -33.65 29.70
CA MET A 1 3.20 -32.55 29.98
C MET A 1 3.75 -32.09 28.63
N THR A 2 3.15 -31.05 28.05
CA THR A 2 3.51 -30.57 26.70
C THR A 2 4.63 -29.56 26.90
N ILE A 3 5.82 -29.89 26.44
CA ILE A 3 6.99 -28.98 26.46
C ILE A 3 6.76 -27.94 25.38
N VAL A 4 6.45 -26.73 25.78
CA VAL A 4 6.48 -25.56 24.86
C VAL A 4 7.93 -25.12 24.73
N PRO A 5 8.52 -25.08 23.53
CA PRO A 5 9.91 -24.65 23.39
C PRO A 5 10.08 -23.20 23.84
N GLU A 6 11.03 -22.94 24.72
CA GLU A 6 11.46 -21.59 25.07
C GLU A 6 11.94 -20.88 23.79
N GLY A 7 11.33 -19.79 23.42
CA GLY A 7 11.65 -19.02 22.22
C GLY A 7 10.43 -18.64 21.37
N ILE A 8 9.27 -19.28 21.58
CA ILE A 8 8.04 -18.95 20.84
C ILE A 8 7.21 -17.89 21.60
N SER A 9 7.49 -17.61 22.84
CA SER A 9 6.74 -16.65 23.66
C SER A 9 6.77 -15.21 23.13
N GLY A 10 7.85 -14.80 22.46
CA GLY A 10 7.97 -13.45 21.90
C GLY A 10 7.13 -13.22 20.61
N GLN A 11 6.84 -14.27 19.85
CA GLN A 11 6.09 -14.15 18.59
C GLN A 11 4.56 -14.24 18.79
N VAL A 12 4.10 -14.78 19.91
CA VAL A 12 2.67 -14.86 20.23
C VAL A 12 2.12 -13.51 20.70
N LEU A 13 2.99 -12.57 21.07
CA LEU A 13 2.61 -11.25 21.58
C LEU A 13 2.24 -10.22 20.51
N ASP A 14 2.43 -10.53 19.22
CA ASP A 14 2.03 -9.65 18.13
C ASP A 14 0.54 -9.82 17.74
N ARG A 15 -0.32 -9.99 18.75
CA ARG A 15 -1.76 -9.98 18.54
C ARG A 15 -2.19 -8.56 18.15
N PRO A 16 -3.06 -8.40 17.16
CA PRO A 16 -3.62 -7.10 16.86
C PRO A 16 -4.44 -6.61 18.06
N HIS A 17 -3.99 -5.54 18.66
CA HIS A 17 -4.67 -4.85 19.74
C HIS A 17 -5.34 -3.59 19.18
N ASP A 18 -6.37 -3.08 19.83
CA ASP A 18 -6.84 -1.72 19.65
C ASP A 18 -5.75 -0.71 20.08
N HIS A 19 -6.05 0.57 20.06
CA HIS A 19 -5.14 1.62 20.48
C HIS A 19 -4.60 1.40 21.91
N ASP A 20 -5.38 0.73 22.75
CA ASP A 20 -5.10 0.48 24.17
C ASP A 20 -4.51 -0.91 24.42
N GLY A 21 -4.27 -1.69 23.37
CA GLY A 21 -3.71 -3.02 23.46
C GLY A 21 -4.74 -4.15 23.66
N ASN A 22 -6.04 -3.87 23.57
CA ASN A 22 -7.10 -4.86 23.76
C ASN A 22 -7.65 -5.38 22.43
N TRP A 23 -8.01 -6.67 22.39
CA TRP A 23 -8.82 -7.22 21.33
C TRP A 23 -10.27 -6.80 21.53
N THR A 24 -10.85 -6.19 20.49
CA THR A 24 -12.30 -6.02 20.42
C THR A 24 -12.90 -7.10 19.52
N ASN A 25 -14.16 -7.49 19.80
CA ASN A 25 -14.89 -8.43 18.95
C ASN A 25 -15.07 -7.87 17.53
N GLU A 26 -15.24 -6.56 17.42
CA GLU A 26 -15.32 -5.85 16.15
C GLU A 26 -14.05 -6.03 15.32
N ARG A 27 -12.88 -5.79 15.93
CA ARG A 27 -11.60 -5.95 15.25
C ARG A 27 -11.35 -7.38 14.82
N LEU A 28 -11.61 -8.33 15.67
CA LEU A 28 -11.49 -9.76 15.35
C LEU A 28 -12.43 -10.13 14.19
N GLY A 29 -13.67 -9.67 14.21
CA GLY A 29 -14.62 -9.87 13.12
C GLY A 29 -14.14 -9.30 11.79
N ASN A 30 -13.60 -8.08 11.79
CA ASN A 30 -13.03 -7.43 10.61
C ASN A 30 -11.81 -8.18 10.06
N GLU A 31 -10.92 -8.67 10.92
CA GLU A 31 -9.77 -9.47 10.50
C GLU A 31 -10.19 -10.79 9.88
N LEU A 32 -11.10 -11.51 10.51
CA LEU A 32 -11.64 -12.76 9.99
C LEU A 32 -12.32 -12.56 8.64
N ALA A 33 -13.09 -11.47 8.48
CA ALA A 33 -13.72 -11.13 7.21
C ALA A 33 -12.67 -10.94 6.10
N LEU A 34 -11.63 -10.15 6.32
CA LEU A 34 -10.57 -9.97 5.32
C LEU A 34 -9.79 -11.26 5.05
N MET A 35 -9.48 -12.05 6.07
CA MET A 35 -8.76 -13.33 5.91
C MET A 35 -9.56 -14.34 5.08
N GLN A 36 -10.88 -14.38 5.21
CA GLN A 36 -11.76 -15.26 4.44
C GLN A 36 -11.79 -14.91 2.95
N LEU A 37 -11.54 -13.65 2.59
CA LEU A 37 -11.51 -13.21 1.20
C LEU A 37 -10.28 -13.71 0.44
N GLY A 38 -9.20 -14.01 1.14
CA GLY A 38 -7.92 -14.43 0.57
C GLY A 38 -6.83 -13.38 0.70
N ASP A 39 -5.66 -13.69 0.19
CA ASP A 39 -4.46 -12.87 0.39
C ASP A 39 -4.32 -11.73 -0.64
N VAL A 40 -4.89 -11.91 -1.83
CA VAL A 40 -4.98 -10.90 -2.90
C VAL A 40 -6.36 -10.97 -3.50
N VAL A 41 -7.10 -9.87 -3.43
CA VAL A 41 -8.49 -9.83 -3.86
C VAL A 41 -8.71 -8.67 -4.81
N PRO A 42 -9.06 -8.91 -6.09
CA PRO A 42 -9.43 -7.85 -7.01
C PRO A 42 -10.77 -7.24 -6.60
N LEU A 43 -10.82 -5.92 -6.60
CA LEU A 43 -12.03 -5.15 -6.31
C LEU A 43 -12.66 -4.64 -7.61
N GLU A 44 -13.93 -4.24 -7.58
CA GLU A 44 -14.61 -3.66 -8.76
C GLU A 44 -14.08 -2.28 -9.18
N TYR A 45 -13.34 -1.61 -8.30
CA TYR A 45 -12.75 -0.30 -8.61
C TYR A 45 -11.66 -0.43 -9.66
N LYS A 46 -11.77 0.42 -10.68
CA LYS A 46 -10.81 0.47 -11.77
C LYS A 46 -10.46 1.91 -12.13
N ILE A 47 -9.18 2.21 -12.14
CA ILE A 47 -8.61 3.50 -12.55
C ILE A 47 -8.49 3.48 -14.08
N ASP A 48 -8.89 4.56 -14.74
CA ASP A 48 -8.60 4.76 -16.17
C ASP A 48 -7.10 5.02 -16.35
N VAL A 49 -6.38 3.99 -16.78
CA VAL A 49 -4.93 4.06 -16.94
C VAL A 49 -4.49 4.96 -18.10
N ASN A 50 -5.32 5.14 -19.12
CA ASN A 50 -4.99 6.02 -20.23
C ASN A 50 -5.10 7.48 -19.80
N GLN A 51 -6.16 7.84 -19.11
CA GLN A 51 -6.31 9.15 -18.50
C GLN A 51 -5.21 9.41 -17.47
N PHE A 52 -4.95 8.46 -16.57
CA PHE A 52 -3.87 8.58 -15.59
C PHE A 52 -2.52 8.85 -16.21
N LYS A 53 -2.16 8.15 -17.30
CA LYS A 53 -0.90 8.36 -18.02
C LYS A 53 -0.73 9.78 -18.57
N GLN A 54 -1.81 10.40 -18.99
CA GLN A 54 -1.79 11.79 -19.45
C GLN A 54 -1.65 12.77 -18.28
N GLU A 55 -2.42 12.55 -17.23
CA GLU A 55 -2.45 13.42 -16.07
C GLU A 55 -1.14 13.41 -15.27
N ILE A 56 -0.49 12.24 -15.14
CA ILE A 56 0.75 12.10 -14.34
C ILE A 56 1.97 12.77 -14.99
N GLN A 57 1.93 13.04 -16.29
CA GLN A 57 3.05 13.68 -17.01
C GLN A 57 3.39 15.07 -16.47
N GLN A 58 2.42 15.82 -15.96
CA GLN A 58 2.65 17.13 -15.38
C GLN A 58 3.57 17.10 -14.14
N PHE A 59 3.78 15.91 -13.54
CA PHE A 59 4.64 15.70 -12.39
C PHE A 59 5.98 15.03 -12.72
N ASN A 60 6.38 14.99 -13.99
CA ASN A 60 7.59 14.26 -14.41
C ASN A 60 8.88 14.71 -13.71
N HIS A 61 8.94 15.97 -13.24
CA HIS A 61 10.10 16.52 -12.54
C HIS A 61 10.02 16.44 -11.00
N ASP A 62 8.89 15.97 -10.47
CA ASP A 62 8.61 15.98 -9.04
C ASP A 62 8.90 14.63 -8.34
N TRP A 63 9.21 13.60 -9.14
CA TRP A 63 9.52 12.27 -8.61
C TRP A 63 10.83 12.27 -7.82
N VAL A 64 10.77 11.89 -6.56
CA VAL A 64 11.91 11.83 -5.64
C VAL A 64 12.27 10.37 -5.35
N ASP A 65 13.55 10.09 -5.18
CA ASP A 65 14.05 8.75 -4.83
C ASP A 65 13.33 8.18 -3.63
N TYR A 66 12.83 6.95 -3.78
CA TYR A 66 12.05 6.25 -2.75
C TYR A 66 12.91 5.25 -1.99
N LEU A 67 13.08 5.46 -0.68
CA LEU A 67 13.90 4.64 0.21
C LEU A 67 15.29 4.38 -0.39
N PRO A 68 16.07 5.45 -0.66
CA PRO A 68 17.39 5.31 -1.26
C PRO A 68 18.31 4.50 -0.35
N ARG A 69 19.15 3.67 -0.96
CA ARG A 69 20.17 2.87 -0.24
C ARG A 69 21.54 3.27 -0.75
N PRO A 70 22.51 3.53 0.14
CA PRO A 70 23.84 3.99 -0.26
C PRO A 70 24.65 2.93 -1.00
N ASP A 71 24.33 1.65 -0.79
CA ASP A 71 25.09 0.48 -1.30
C ASP A 71 24.68 0.02 -2.69
N ARG A 72 23.62 0.61 -3.29
CA ARG A 72 23.11 0.20 -4.61
C ARG A 72 22.34 1.28 -5.33
N PRO A 73 22.22 1.22 -6.68
CA PRO A 73 21.37 2.11 -7.45
C PRO A 73 19.94 2.08 -6.94
N ASN A 74 19.36 3.26 -6.75
CA ASN A 74 17.95 3.39 -6.43
C ASN A 74 17.14 3.56 -7.72
N ASN A 75 16.54 2.47 -8.19
CA ASN A 75 15.71 2.47 -9.39
C ASN A 75 14.21 2.68 -9.06
N ARG A 76 13.92 3.34 -7.95
CA ARG A 76 12.55 3.66 -7.53
C ARG A 76 12.44 5.12 -7.14
N LYS A 77 11.34 5.74 -7.56
CA LYS A 77 10.94 7.09 -7.18
C LYS A 77 9.51 7.08 -6.66
N ALA A 78 9.11 8.11 -5.95
CA ALA A 78 7.76 8.22 -5.43
C ALA A 78 7.21 9.63 -5.53
N LEU A 79 5.86 9.69 -5.54
CA LEU A 79 5.05 10.90 -5.35
C LEU A 79 3.98 10.62 -4.31
N SER A 80 3.75 11.56 -3.41
CA SER A 80 2.66 11.46 -2.44
C SER A 80 1.33 11.86 -3.06
N VAL A 81 0.31 11.03 -2.86
CA VAL A 81 -1.10 11.35 -3.16
C VAL A 81 -1.74 12.01 -1.93
N THR A 82 -1.38 11.52 -0.74
CA THR A 82 -1.66 12.19 0.54
C THR A 82 -0.36 12.42 1.31
N THR A 83 -0.28 13.50 2.08
CA THR A 83 0.94 13.89 2.79
C THR A 83 0.64 14.53 4.15
N LEU A 84 1.70 14.89 4.88
CA LEU A 84 1.60 15.71 6.09
C LEU A 84 1.18 17.15 5.73
N PRO A 85 0.54 17.88 6.63
CA PRO A 85 0.10 19.25 6.39
C PRO A 85 1.19 20.19 5.88
N GLU A 86 2.43 20.01 6.36
CA GLU A 86 3.59 20.86 6.05
C GLU A 86 4.29 20.50 4.74
N TRP A 87 3.95 19.35 4.13
CA TRP A 87 4.64 18.82 2.97
C TRP A 87 3.81 18.91 1.68
N ASP A 88 4.48 18.79 0.55
CA ASP A 88 3.89 18.74 -0.78
C ASP A 88 3.85 17.29 -1.33
N HIS A 89 3.60 17.15 -2.62
CA HIS A 89 3.49 15.85 -3.30
C HIS A 89 4.84 15.18 -3.63
N ARG A 90 5.97 15.88 -3.45
CA ARG A 90 7.29 15.36 -3.86
C ARG A 90 7.79 14.30 -2.88
N GLY A 91 8.08 13.12 -3.42
CA GLY A 91 8.50 11.98 -2.63
C GLY A 91 7.36 11.34 -1.84
N ALA A 92 7.68 10.28 -1.11
CA ALA A 92 6.77 9.59 -0.19
C ALA A 92 7.57 9.04 0.99
N PRO A 93 8.01 9.89 1.91
CA PRO A 93 8.86 9.46 3.02
C PRO A 93 8.15 8.41 3.88
N SER A 94 8.93 7.46 4.38
CA SER A 94 8.45 6.50 5.40
C SER A 94 8.18 7.20 6.72
N LEU A 95 7.46 6.54 7.63
CA LEU A 95 7.26 7.05 8.98
C LEU A 95 8.58 7.34 9.70
N ALA A 96 9.60 6.49 9.48
CA ALA A 96 10.91 6.67 10.09
C ALA A 96 11.64 7.91 9.55
N GLU A 97 11.59 8.13 8.23
CA GLU A 97 12.15 9.33 7.59
C GLU A 97 11.42 10.59 8.05
N ALA A 98 10.09 10.58 8.07
CA ALA A 98 9.28 11.69 8.55
C ALA A 98 9.55 12.00 10.02
N THR A 99 9.60 10.97 10.88
CA THR A 99 9.94 11.12 12.30
C THR A 99 11.33 11.74 12.48
N LYS A 100 12.32 11.32 11.69
CA LYS A 100 13.67 11.86 11.73
C LYS A 100 13.72 13.33 11.27
N GLN A 101 13.01 13.65 10.18
CA GLN A 101 13.02 15.01 9.61
C GLN A 101 12.32 16.03 10.52
N LEU A 102 11.21 15.61 11.17
CA LEU A 102 10.41 16.50 12.02
C LEU A 102 10.86 16.49 13.50
N GLY A 103 11.78 15.59 13.88
CA GLY A 103 12.25 15.48 15.28
C GLY A 103 11.15 15.02 16.26
N ARG A 104 10.02 14.49 15.76
CA ARG A 104 8.90 13.99 16.57
C ARG A 104 8.35 12.70 15.99
N LYS A 105 7.71 11.88 16.81
CA LYS A 105 6.98 10.71 16.32
C LYS A 105 5.87 11.16 15.36
N VAL A 106 5.83 10.54 14.19
CA VAL A 106 4.82 10.75 13.17
C VAL A 106 3.99 9.48 13.03
N LEU A 107 2.68 9.64 12.91
CA LEU A 107 1.73 8.55 12.75
C LEU A 107 1.23 8.48 11.30
N GLU A 108 0.79 7.31 10.88
CA GLU A 108 0.31 7.06 9.52
C GLU A 108 -0.91 7.92 9.16
N GLU A 109 -1.81 8.15 10.12
CA GLU A 109 -3.01 8.98 9.97
C GLU A 109 -2.74 10.46 9.73
N GLU A 110 -1.56 10.93 10.10
CA GLU A 110 -1.18 12.32 9.86
C GLU A 110 -0.96 12.63 8.36
N PHE A 111 -0.65 11.60 7.56
CA PHE A 111 -0.50 11.72 6.10
C PHE A 111 -1.85 11.77 5.37
N SER A 112 -2.79 12.55 5.86
CA SER A 112 -4.17 12.58 5.35
C SER A 112 -4.50 13.77 4.43
N LYS A 113 -3.58 14.75 4.30
CA LYS A 113 -3.77 15.91 3.44
C LYS A 113 -3.65 15.50 1.96
N PRO A 114 -4.69 15.69 1.12
CA PRO A 114 -4.58 15.51 -0.32
C PRO A 114 -3.55 16.46 -0.92
N THR A 115 -2.80 15.97 -1.89
CA THR A 115 -1.76 16.73 -2.60
C THR A 115 -2.24 17.20 -3.98
N ASP A 116 -1.39 17.96 -4.68
CA ASP A 116 -1.62 18.30 -6.09
C ASP A 116 -1.79 17.07 -6.98
N VAL A 117 -1.10 15.96 -6.66
CA VAL A 117 -1.27 14.69 -7.39
C VAL A 117 -2.71 14.19 -7.26
N TYR A 118 -3.29 14.21 -6.06
CA TYR A 118 -4.71 13.88 -5.89
C TYR A 118 -5.60 14.83 -6.68
N HIS A 119 -5.40 16.14 -6.53
CA HIS A 119 -6.29 17.14 -7.13
C HIS A 119 -6.25 17.18 -8.66
N LYS A 120 -5.10 16.87 -9.27
CA LYS A 120 -4.88 17.00 -10.71
C LYS A 120 -4.95 15.65 -11.46
N CYS A 121 -4.85 14.51 -10.76
CA CYS A 121 -5.06 13.19 -11.37
C CYS A 121 -6.49 12.72 -11.11
N HIS A 122 -7.44 13.27 -11.85
CA HIS A 122 -8.87 12.99 -11.69
C HIS A 122 -9.22 11.52 -11.92
N SER A 123 -8.44 10.81 -12.73
CA SER A 123 -8.55 9.37 -12.92
C SER A 123 -8.47 8.56 -11.63
N LEU A 124 -7.84 9.10 -10.57
CA LEU A 124 -7.72 8.44 -9.28
C LEU A 124 -8.99 8.59 -8.41
N HIS A 125 -9.80 9.63 -8.61
CA HIS A 125 -10.87 10.03 -7.69
C HIS A 125 -11.89 8.91 -7.45
N TYR A 126 -12.44 8.32 -8.51
CA TYR A 126 -13.44 7.26 -8.39
C TYR A 126 -12.97 6.07 -7.51
N SER A 127 -11.67 5.77 -7.58
CA SER A 127 -11.09 4.67 -6.82
C SER A 127 -10.60 5.06 -5.43
N LEU A 128 -10.36 6.34 -5.15
CA LEU A 128 -9.84 6.83 -3.87
C LEU A 128 -10.91 7.41 -2.95
N GLU A 129 -11.86 8.16 -3.49
CA GLU A 129 -12.91 8.85 -2.70
C GLU A 129 -13.67 7.94 -1.74
N PRO A 130 -14.04 6.69 -2.11
CA PRO A 130 -14.74 5.80 -1.20
C PRO A 130 -13.98 5.48 0.09
N TRP A 131 -12.66 5.64 0.10
CA TRP A 131 -11.78 5.27 1.20
C TRP A 131 -11.35 6.46 2.07
N MET A 132 -11.76 7.68 1.70
CA MET A 132 -11.38 8.89 2.43
C MET A 132 -11.98 8.90 3.85
N PRO A 133 -11.27 9.47 4.85
CA PRO A 133 -9.90 9.96 4.75
C PRO A 133 -8.90 8.80 4.63
N LEU A 134 -7.96 8.93 3.70
CA LEU A 134 -6.86 7.99 3.55
C LEU A 134 -5.75 8.32 4.55
N ALA A 135 -4.97 7.30 4.92
CA ALA A 135 -3.66 7.51 5.50
C ALA A 135 -2.62 7.68 4.38
N ARG A 136 -1.35 7.49 4.65
CA ARG A 136 -0.25 7.66 3.70
C ARG A 136 -0.51 6.90 2.40
N THR A 137 -0.79 7.64 1.34
CA THR A 137 -1.11 7.12 0.00
C THR A 137 -0.15 7.71 -1.02
N PHE A 138 0.43 6.88 -1.88
CA PHE A 138 1.51 7.30 -2.76
C PHE A 138 1.64 6.43 -4.00
N LEU A 139 2.23 7.03 -5.03
CA LEU A 139 2.67 6.38 -6.25
C LEU A 139 4.14 6.00 -6.12
N VAL A 140 4.49 4.81 -6.62
CA VAL A 140 5.87 4.39 -6.82
C VAL A 140 6.11 4.15 -8.29
N GLN A 141 7.14 4.80 -8.83
CA GLN A 141 7.68 4.53 -10.15
C GLN A 141 8.94 3.66 -9.98
N ALA A 142 8.97 2.53 -10.66
CA ALA A 142 10.13 1.65 -10.73
C ALA A 142 10.68 1.60 -12.15
N ASN A 143 11.99 1.70 -12.30
CA ASN A 143 12.72 1.46 -13.54
C ASN A 143 13.28 0.02 -13.55
N ILE A 144 13.95 -0.36 -14.64
CA ILE A 144 14.58 -1.68 -14.78
C ILE A 144 15.40 -2.01 -13.53
N GLY A 145 15.14 -3.18 -12.94
CA GLY A 145 15.80 -3.63 -11.71
C GLY A 145 15.30 -2.93 -10.44
N GLY A 146 14.32 -2.03 -10.53
CA GLY A 146 13.64 -1.48 -9.36
C GLY A 146 12.84 -2.57 -8.66
N TYR A 147 13.12 -2.83 -7.38
CA TYR A 147 12.48 -3.93 -6.66
C TYR A 147 12.19 -3.60 -5.21
N PHE A 148 11.17 -4.24 -4.69
CA PHE A 148 10.97 -4.39 -3.25
C PHE A 148 11.44 -5.78 -2.85
N VAL A 149 12.39 -5.84 -1.91
CA VAL A 149 12.88 -7.13 -1.36
C VAL A 149 11.71 -7.93 -0.77
N PRO A 150 11.82 -9.26 -0.70
CA PRO A 150 10.84 -10.05 0.06
C PRO A 150 10.70 -9.49 1.48
N HIS A 151 9.48 -9.10 1.86
CA HIS A 151 9.18 -8.55 3.18
C HIS A 151 7.72 -8.78 3.54
N ARG A 152 7.43 -8.58 4.81
CA ARG A 152 6.07 -8.41 5.37
C ARG A 152 5.97 -7.01 5.90
N ASP A 153 4.82 -6.39 5.80
CA ASP A 153 4.63 -5.09 6.43
C ASP A 153 4.69 -5.22 7.95
N TYR A 154 5.19 -4.17 8.56
CA TYR A 154 5.35 -4.16 10.01
C TYR A 154 4.02 -4.35 10.73
N PRO A 155 3.96 -5.11 11.85
CA PRO A 155 2.72 -5.44 12.55
C PRO A 155 1.83 -4.24 12.90
N VAL A 156 2.42 -3.09 13.22
CA VAL A 156 1.67 -1.86 13.55
C VAL A 156 0.83 -1.38 12.38
N MET A 157 1.35 -1.47 11.16
CA MET A 157 0.59 -1.14 9.94
C MET A 157 -0.64 -2.02 9.83
N ASN A 158 -0.46 -3.33 9.96
CA ASN A 158 -1.53 -4.31 9.86
C ASN A 158 -2.57 -4.20 10.99
N ARG A 159 -2.29 -3.46 12.06
CA ARG A 159 -3.24 -3.25 13.16
C ARG A 159 -4.21 -2.10 12.90
N ARG A 160 -3.75 -1.05 12.22
CA ARG A 160 -4.50 0.18 12.04
C ARG A 160 -4.97 0.40 10.62
N TYR A 161 -4.30 -0.26 9.66
CA TYR A 161 -4.51 -0.07 8.24
C TYR A 161 -4.47 -1.40 7.52
N PHE A 162 -5.21 -1.50 6.44
CA PHE A 162 -4.98 -2.50 5.42
C PHE A 162 -4.54 -1.82 4.13
N ARG A 163 -3.96 -2.60 3.24
CA ARG A 163 -3.40 -2.08 2.01
C ARG A 163 -4.26 -2.40 0.81
N LEU A 164 -4.52 -1.37 0.01
CA LEU A 164 -4.96 -1.52 -1.36
C LEU A 164 -3.82 -1.14 -2.30
N ILE A 165 -3.75 -1.79 -3.47
CA ILE A 165 -2.74 -1.54 -4.48
C ILE A 165 -3.36 -1.56 -5.87
N ALA A 166 -2.90 -0.68 -6.77
CA ALA A 166 -3.25 -0.72 -8.19
C ALA A 166 -2.00 -0.53 -9.04
N PHE A 167 -1.98 -1.17 -10.20
CA PHE A 167 -0.87 -1.11 -11.16
C PHE A 167 -1.30 -0.31 -12.38
N LEU A 168 -0.60 0.80 -12.67
CA LEU A 168 -1.11 1.86 -13.54
C LEU A 168 -0.34 2.00 -14.84
N ASN A 169 0.94 1.72 -14.84
CA ASN A 169 1.77 1.86 -16.03
C ASN A 169 2.84 0.76 -16.10
N ASN A 170 3.06 0.20 -17.29
CA ASN A 170 4.12 -0.77 -17.57
C ASN A 170 4.26 -1.87 -16.49
N CYS A 171 3.13 -2.45 -16.12
CA CYS A 171 3.06 -3.54 -15.13
C CYS A 171 2.39 -4.79 -15.73
N GLY A 172 2.59 -5.03 -17.01
CA GLY A 172 2.11 -6.24 -17.69
C GLY A 172 2.80 -7.51 -17.20
N PRO A 173 2.34 -8.68 -17.63
CA PRO A 173 2.86 -9.98 -17.18
C PRO A 173 4.36 -10.20 -17.45
N LEU A 174 4.91 -9.54 -18.47
CA LEU A 174 6.34 -9.60 -18.82
C LEU A 174 7.13 -8.40 -18.29
N ASP A 175 6.44 -7.34 -17.88
CA ASP A 175 7.06 -6.07 -17.49
C ASP A 175 7.33 -5.99 -15.99
N TYR A 176 6.51 -6.68 -15.20
CA TYR A 176 6.49 -6.52 -13.76
C TYR A 176 6.12 -7.82 -13.03
N ASP A 177 6.90 -8.19 -12.03
CA ASP A 177 6.58 -9.31 -11.15
C ASP A 177 6.01 -8.79 -9.84
N TRP A 178 4.81 -9.23 -9.52
CA TRP A 178 4.21 -9.12 -8.20
C TRP A 178 4.08 -10.53 -7.63
N ILE A 179 4.83 -10.80 -6.56
CA ILE A 179 4.96 -12.14 -5.99
C ILE A 179 4.51 -12.11 -4.53
N LEU A 180 3.65 -13.04 -4.18
CA LEU A 180 3.14 -13.27 -2.83
C LEU A 180 3.32 -14.74 -2.45
N ASP A 181 4.04 -15.02 -1.35
CA ASP A 181 4.35 -16.38 -0.90
C ASP A 181 4.78 -17.29 -2.08
N ASP A 182 5.77 -16.83 -2.88
CA ASP A 182 6.33 -17.50 -4.06
C ASP A 182 5.37 -17.72 -5.26
N ARG A 183 4.17 -17.15 -5.22
CA ARG A 183 3.23 -17.15 -6.33
C ARG A 183 3.26 -15.81 -7.05
N LYS A 184 3.46 -15.84 -8.37
CA LYS A 184 3.27 -14.65 -9.22
C LYS A 184 1.78 -14.34 -9.35
N ILE A 185 1.42 -13.10 -9.00
CA ILE A 185 0.04 -12.63 -9.07
C ILE A 185 -0.21 -12.01 -10.45
N GLN A 186 -1.32 -12.39 -11.06
CA GLN A 186 -1.77 -11.78 -12.32
C GLN A 186 -2.25 -10.35 -12.06
N ILE A 187 -1.71 -9.40 -12.82
CA ILE A 187 -2.02 -7.98 -12.73
C ILE A 187 -3.00 -7.59 -13.84
N GLU A 188 -4.11 -6.98 -13.48
CA GLU A 188 -4.97 -6.22 -14.40
C GLU A 188 -4.70 -4.73 -14.19
N HIS A 189 -4.28 -4.03 -15.24
CA HIS A 189 -3.97 -2.61 -15.18
C HIS A 189 -5.17 -1.78 -14.70
N GLY A 190 -4.91 -0.85 -13.79
CA GLY A 190 -5.91 0.01 -13.18
C GLY A 190 -6.78 -0.64 -12.11
N ARG A 191 -6.81 -1.97 -12.03
CA ARG A 191 -7.61 -2.69 -11.03
C ARG A 191 -7.07 -2.44 -9.63
N LEU A 192 -7.95 -2.13 -8.70
CA LEU A 192 -7.61 -2.04 -7.29
C LEU A 192 -7.68 -3.43 -6.64
N TYR A 193 -6.68 -3.76 -5.85
CA TYR A 193 -6.59 -5.03 -5.13
C TYR A 193 -6.46 -4.79 -3.63
N TYR A 194 -7.17 -5.58 -2.83
CA TYR A 194 -6.79 -5.78 -1.44
C TYR A 194 -5.58 -6.69 -1.39
N LEU A 195 -4.60 -6.34 -0.55
CA LEU A 195 -3.38 -7.12 -0.33
C LEU A 195 -3.21 -7.43 1.15
N ASN A 196 -3.10 -8.73 1.49
CA ASN A 196 -2.71 -9.18 2.82
C ASN A 196 -1.20 -9.01 3.00
N THR A 197 -0.77 -7.88 3.50
CA THR A 197 0.65 -7.55 3.67
C THR A 197 1.34 -8.29 4.83
N ARG A 198 0.62 -9.14 5.56
CA ARG A 198 1.21 -10.10 6.52
C ARG A 198 1.88 -11.28 5.81
N LYS A 199 1.54 -11.50 4.55
CA LYS A 199 2.20 -12.48 3.69
C LYS A 199 3.51 -11.92 3.14
N MET A 200 4.47 -12.83 2.91
CA MET A 200 5.72 -12.45 2.26
C MET A 200 5.44 -11.95 0.85
N HIS A 201 5.79 -10.71 0.57
CA HIS A 201 5.55 -10.15 -0.76
C HIS A 201 6.77 -9.38 -1.28
N ARG A 202 6.89 -9.36 -2.61
CA ARG A 202 7.96 -8.67 -3.32
C ARG A 202 7.49 -8.24 -4.70
N THR A 203 8.18 -7.26 -5.26
CA THR A 203 7.97 -6.83 -6.64
C THR A 203 9.30 -6.58 -7.31
N ILE A 204 9.33 -6.72 -8.65
CA ILE A 204 10.46 -6.32 -9.48
C ILE A 204 9.96 -5.78 -10.82
N SER A 205 10.56 -4.69 -11.28
CA SER A 205 10.32 -4.13 -12.62
C SER A 205 11.38 -4.59 -13.61
N TRP A 206 10.92 -5.10 -14.75
CA TRP A 206 11.78 -5.51 -15.87
C TRP A 206 11.87 -4.44 -16.95
N VAL A 207 11.10 -3.37 -16.83
CA VAL A 207 11.04 -2.24 -17.76
C VAL A 207 11.12 -0.91 -17.01
N ASN A 208 11.30 0.18 -17.75
CA ASN A 208 11.24 1.52 -17.17
C ASN A 208 9.81 2.01 -16.97
N ASN A 209 9.65 2.93 -16.04
CA ASN A 209 8.38 3.62 -15.77
C ASN A 209 7.22 2.70 -15.38
N SER A 210 7.49 1.60 -14.67
CA SER A 210 6.42 0.84 -14.03
C SER A 210 5.87 1.65 -12.85
N ILE A 211 4.57 1.97 -12.87
CA ILE A 211 3.94 2.78 -11.83
C ILE A 211 2.86 1.98 -11.13
N HIS A 212 2.90 1.95 -9.82
CA HIS A 212 1.84 1.41 -8.98
C HIS A 212 1.46 2.40 -7.87
N LEU A 213 0.19 2.32 -7.48
CA LEU A 213 -0.42 3.10 -6.42
C LEU A 213 -0.54 2.25 -5.16
N ILE A 214 -0.16 2.80 -4.03
CA ILE A 214 -0.29 2.17 -2.70
C ILE A 214 -1.20 3.05 -1.85
N LEU A 215 -2.28 2.44 -1.32
CA LEU A 215 -3.21 3.08 -0.39
C LEU A 215 -3.14 2.39 0.97
N ASN A 216 -2.96 3.17 2.01
CA ASN A 216 -3.15 2.72 3.38
C ASN A 216 -4.53 3.18 3.86
N VAL A 217 -5.44 2.23 3.99
CA VAL A 217 -6.85 2.46 4.33
C VAL A 217 -7.07 2.17 5.81
N PRO A 218 -7.69 3.09 6.58
CA PRO A 218 -8.00 2.84 7.99
C PRO A 218 -8.81 1.56 8.20
N PHE A 219 -8.38 0.74 9.15
CA PHE A 219 -8.96 -0.56 9.44
C PHE A 219 -10.24 -0.41 10.29
N THR A 220 -11.33 -0.01 9.66
CA THR A 220 -12.65 0.17 10.26
C THR A 220 -13.64 -0.83 9.68
N THR A 221 -14.70 -1.17 10.42
CA THR A 221 -15.80 -2.03 9.95
C THR A 221 -16.40 -1.50 8.65
N GLN A 222 -16.55 -0.17 8.54
CA GLN A 222 -17.06 0.46 7.32
C GLN A 222 -16.15 0.18 6.11
N ASN A 223 -14.83 0.35 6.27
CA ASN A 223 -13.90 0.14 5.17
C ASN A 223 -13.73 -1.34 4.81
N VAL A 224 -13.70 -2.23 5.81
CA VAL A 224 -13.72 -3.68 5.59
C VAL A 224 -15.01 -4.09 4.85
N GLY A 225 -16.16 -3.57 5.27
CA GLY A 225 -17.44 -3.79 4.58
C GLY A 225 -17.41 -3.35 3.12
N LYS A 226 -16.74 -2.24 2.79
CA LYS A 226 -16.55 -1.80 1.39
C LYS A 226 -15.68 -2.78 0.59
N VAL A 227 -14.63 -3.36 1.17
CA VAL A 227 -13.83 -4.41 0.51
C VAL A 227 -14.73 -5.60 0.19
N VAL A 228 -15.50 -6.07 1.18
CA VAL A 228 -16.43 -7.21 1.01
C VAL A 228 -17.48 -6.92 -0.07
N ALA A 229 -18.06 -5.71 -0.08
CA ALA A 229 -19.11 -5.32 -1.02
C ALA A 229 -18.61 -5.08 -2.45
N ARG A 230 -17.30 -4.86 -2.63
CA ARG A 230 -16.68 -4.53 -3.93
C ARG A 230 -15.77 -5.64 -4.45
N LEU A 231 -16.12 -6.88 -4.07
CA LEU A 231 -15.53 -8.06 -4.67
C LEU A 231 -15.95 -8.18 -6.12
N GLN A 232 -15.01 -8.48 -6.98
CA GLN A 232 -15.35 -8.91 -8.33
C GLN A 232 -16.02 -10.28 -8.23
N HIS A 233 -17.29 -10.37 -8.62
CA HIS A 233 -17.95 -11.65 -8.73
C HIS A 233 -17.22 -12.49 -9.77
N ARG A 234 -16.58 -13.56 -9.32
CA ARG A 234 -16.07 -14.60 -10.23
C ARG A 234 -17.29 -15.37 -10.76
N HIS A 235 -17.64 -15.11 -11.99
CA HIS A 235 -18.53 -15.98 -12.76
C HIS A 235 -17.73 -17.14 -13.36
#